data_d808b062d25a8af04004442773f84f04
#
_entry.id   d808b062d25a8af04004442773f84f04
#
_cell.length_a   1.000
_cell.length_b   1.000
_cell.length_c   1.000
_cell.angle_alpha   90.00
_cell.angle_beta   90.00
_cell.angle_gamma   90.00
#
_symmetry.space_group_name_H-M   'P 1'
#
loop_
_entity.id
_entity.type
_entity.pdbx_description
1 polymer ?
#
loop_
_entity_poly.entity_id
_entity_poly.type
_entity_poly.pdbx_seq_one_letter_code
_entity_poly.pdbx_strand_id
1 'polypeptide(L)'
;MRLYIKIVIIILTLLLLFSCSTQRSTSVPFSAEIEDGTLMITKENIRKIDKKLLASDSLRNVIIEQCGLRRISFPRGNKIESIKLFDNNLKRVPPSIRHCKNLVHLDLEHNQIKHIPSFIADLDSLRSLDLNHNQLKLSESDVKHASKVKKLSIGGNNIEKLPENIGILQCANLNLGKNHLNDLPASFTDLKQLKHLIFYENEFEKVPEEIEDLKELEHLDFYKNHITKIPDFIGNFENLKYLYLSYNEIETIPDTLRSLRTLKYFYIHHNKILNIPEWIVELDSLERLGVGYNKLISMPDMSEMPALIELNCEGNLLEEFPWKLVEKPGMQMLIVRDNMFELKEEEIEFLSQPREVVIIF
;
A
#
# COMPACT_ATOMS: atom_id res chain seq x y z
N MET A 1 -17.08 -12.73 50.31
CA MET A 1 -17.01 -12.86 48.84
C MET A 1 -17.98 -11.93 48.08
N ARG A 2 -19.26 -11.81 48.49
CA ARG A 2 -20.21 -10.89 47.78
C ARG A 2 -19.94 -9.39 47.95
N LEU A 3 -19.27 -8.98 49.03
CA LEU A 3 -18.91 -7.56 49.27
C LEU A 3 -17.69 -7.13 48.45
N TYR A 4 -16.72 -8.03 48.22
CA TYR A 4 -15.51 -7.78 47.42
C TYR A 4 -15.85 -7.61 45.94
N ILE A 5 -16.79 -8.39 45.42
CA ILE A 5 -17.24 -8.29 44.00
C ILE A 5 -17.97 -6.96 43.75
N LYS A 6 -18.76 -6.46 44.70
CA LYS A 6 -19.42 -5.15 44.56
C LYS A 6 -18.43 -3.98 44.57
N ILE A 7 -17.38 -4.04 45.38
CA ILE A 7 -16.35 -2.99 45.44
C ILE A 7 -15.50 -2.99 44.14
N VAL A 8 -15.16 -4.16 43.61
CA VAL A 8 -14.43 -4.27 42.32
C VAL A 8 -15.25 -3.76 41.14
N ILE A 9 -16.57 -4.04 41.12
CA ILE A 9 -17.47 -3.53 40.07
C ILE A 9 -17.66 -2.01 40.19
N ILE A 10 -17.74 -1.45 41.39
CA ILE A 10 -17.83 0.00 41.59
C ILE A 10 -16.52 0.70 41.22
N ILE A 11 -15.35 0.11 41.48
CA ILE A 11 -14.06 0.65 41.06
C ILE A 11 -13.89 0.56 39.56
N LEU A 12 -14.31 -0.54 38.89
CA LEU A 12 -14.29 -0.65 37.45
C LEU A 12 -15.28 0.32 36.76
N THR A 13 -16.46 0.54 37.31
CA THR A 13 -17.42 1.54 36.78
C THR A 13 -16.94 2.97 37.00
N LEU A 14 -16.28 3.26 38.14
CA LEU A 14 -15.64 4.56 38.37
C LEU A 14 -14.41 4.78 37.44
N LEU A 15 -13.61 3.75 37.15
CA LEU A 15 -12.51 3.84 36.17
C LEU A 15 -13.01 4.01 34.73
N LEU A 16 -14.16 3.40 34.38
CA LEU A 16 -14.81 3.63 33.08
C LEU A 16 -15.49 4.99 32.97
N LEU A 17 -15.94 5.58 34.10
CA LEU A 17 -16.47 6.95 34.13
C LEU A 17 -15.36 8.03 34.16
N PHE A 18 -14.15 7.68 34.60
CA PHE A 18 -12.97 8.59 34.51
C PHE A 18 -12.24 8.51 33.15
N SER A 19 -12.44 7.45 32.35
CA SER A 19 -11.90 7.40 30.97
C SER A 19 -12.75 8.18 29.97
N CYS A 20 -13.94 8.63 30.35
CA CYS A 20 -14.75 9.58 29.57
C CYS A 20 -14.62 10.99 30.16
N SER A 21 -13.40 11.39 30.56
CA SER A 21 -13.10 12.80 30.72
C SER A 21 -13.18 13.40 29.33
N THR A 22 -14.23 14.15 29.08
CA THR A 22 -14.30 15.11 27.97
C THR A 22 -13.05 16.00 28.05
N GLN A 23 -11.96 15.57 27.39
CA GLN A 23 -10.86 16.50 27.13
C GLN A 23 -11.49 17.68 26.40
N ARG A 24 -11.61 18.79 27.09
CA ARG A 24 -12.09 20.05 26.50
C ARG A 24 -11.14 20.37 25.36
N SER A 25 -11.64 20.31 24.12
CA SER A 25 -10.84 20.62 22.96
C SER A 25 -10.37 22.06 23.10
N THR A 26 -9.08 22.24 23.14
CA THR A 26 -8.43 23.56 23.24
C THR A 26 -8.27 24.16 21.84
N SER A 27 -8.25 25.50 21.75
CA SER A 27 -7.61 26.16 20.61
C SER A 27 -6.11 25.89 20.73
N VAL A 28 -5.40 25.60 19.63
CA VAL A 28 -3.95 25.47 19.65
C VAL A 28 -3.41 26.77 20.26
N PRO A 29 -2.63 26.69 21.34
CA PRO A 29 -2.07 27.89 21.95
C PRO A 29 -1.12 28.58 20.96
N PHE A 30 -0.94 29.87 21.11
CA PHE A 30 -0.01 30.68 20.33
C PHE A 30 1.47 30.20 20.40
N SER A 31 1.75 29.19 21.21
CA SER A 31 3.05 28.53 21.40
C SER A 31 3.35 27.42 20.37
N ALA A 32 2.45 27.09 19.44
CA ALA A 32 2.81 26.21 18.34
C ALA A 32 3.77 26.96 17.41
N GLU A 33 4.99 26.47 17.32
CA GLU A 33 6.07 27.11 16.56
C GLU A 33 6.15 26.51 15.16
N ILE A 34 6.65 27.32 14.22
CA ILE A 34 6.99 26.87 12.88
C ILE A 34 8.49 26.60 12.87
N GLU A 35 8.87 25.33 12.77
CA GLU A 35 10.25 24.90 12.65
C GLU A 35 10.56 24.51 11.20
N ASP A 36 11.60 25.05 10.62
CA ASP A 36 12.02 24.79 9.23
C ASP A 36 10.87 24.86 8.21
N GLY A 37 10.01 25.85 8.36
CA GLY A 37 8.86 26.04 7.49
C GLY A 37 7.73 24.99 7.68
N THR A 38 7.76 24.22 8.76
CA THR A 38 6.77 23.18 9.09
C THR A 38 6.01 23.53 10.37
N LEU A 39 4.68 23.50 10.30
CA LEU A 39 3.79 23.50 11.46
C LEU A 39 3.35 22.05 11.70
N MET A 40 3.75 21.47 12.82
CA MET A 40 3.38 20.11 13.22
C MET A 40 2.53 20.13 14.50
N ILE A 41 1.38 19.46 14.46
CA ILE A 41 0.47 19.28 15.60
C ILE A 41 -0.04 17.83 15.56
N THR A 42 0.25 17.07 16.60
CA THR A 42 -0.10 15.65 16.66
C THR A 42 -0.73 15.27 17.99
N LYS A 43 -1.72 14.36 17.93
CA LYS A 43 -2.37 13.76 19.12
C LYS A 43 -3.00 14.75 20.11
N GLU A 44 -3.37 15.94 19.64
CA GLU A 44 -4.04 16.95 20.45
C GLU A 44 -5.51 17.09 20.04
N ASN A 45 -6.41 17.20 21.02
CA ASN A 45 -7.82 17.46 20.73
C ASN A 45 -8.04 18.96 20.46
N ILE A 46 -7.90 19.37 19.19
CA ILE A 46 -8.01 20.77 18.79
C ILE A 46 -9.32 21.08 18.06
N ARG A 47 -9.94 22.22 18.41
CA ARG A 47 -11.14 22.70 17.70
C ARG A 47 -10.80 23.71 16.59
N LYS A 48 -9.73 24.46 16.76
CA LYS A 48 -9.38 25.57 15.88
C LYS A 48 -7.88 25.85 15.93
N ILE A 49 -7.32 26.16 14.78
CA ILE A 49 -5.93 26.62 14.64
C ILE A 49 -5.92 28.12 14.42
N ASP A 50 -4.95 28.81 15.01
CA ASP A 50 -4.80 30.25 14.81
C ASP A 50 -4.50 30.53 13.33
N LYS A 51 -5.29 31.39 12.73
CA LYS A 51 -5.12 31.81 11.34
C LYS A 51 -3.79 32.53 11.10
N LYS A 52 -3.20 33.15 12.11
CA LYS A 52 -1.91 33.83 12.01
C LYS A 52 -0.78 32.83 11.76
N LEU A 53 -0.80 31.64 12.40
CA LEU A 53 0.16 30.59 12.14
C LEU A 53 0.09 30.12 10.69
N LEU A 54 -1.12 29.88 10.18
CA LEU A 54 -1.34 29.45 8.80
C LEU A 54 -1.09 30.55 7.75
N ALA A 55 -0.93 31.80 8.17
CA ALA A 55 -0.63 32.95 7.31
C ALA A 55 0.87 33.32 7.29
N SER A 56 1.72 32.60 8.02
CA SER A 56 3.16 32.87 8.07
C SER A 56 3.80 32.71 6.69
N ASP A 57 4.62 33.66 6.30
CA ASP A 57 5.35 33.66 5.03
C ASP A 57 6.43 32.56 4.96
N SER A 58 6.90 32.08 6.10
CA SER A 58 7.85 30.95 6.19
C SER A 58 7.21 29.58 6.06
N LEU A 59 5.87 29.46 6.25
CA LEU A 59 5.17 28.18 6.28
C LEU A 59 5.09 27.53 4.89
N ARG A 60 5.58 26.30 4.79
CA ARG A 60 5.53 25.45 3.59
C ARG A 60 4.78 24.15 3.85
N ASN A 61 4.95 23.59 5.03
CA ASN A 61 4.37 22.30 5.40
C ASN A 61 3.42 22.44 6.59
N VAL A 62 2.24 21.83 6.49
CA VAL A 62 1.26 21.74 7.58
C VAL A 62 0.97 20.28 7.83
N ILE A 63 1.28 19.80 9.04
CA ILE A 63 1.07 18.45 9.50
C ILE A 63 0.17 18.50 10.74
N ILE A 64 -1.06 17.99 10.64
CA ILE A 64 -2.02 17.95 11.75
C ILE A 64 -2.62 16.54 11.77
N GLU A 65 -2.16 15.74 12.70
CA GLU A 65 -2.46 14.30 12.76
C GLU A 65 -3.11 13.93 14.09
N GLN A 66 -4.12 13.06 14.03
CA GLN A 66 -4.79 12.49 15.21
C GLN A 66 -5.33 13.55 16.18
N CYS A 67 -5.83 14.66 15.64
CA CYS A 67 -6.28 15.82 16.44
C CYS A 67 -7.80 15.94 16.55
N GLY A 68 -8.56 14.98 15.97
CA GLY A 68 -10.03 15.05 15.95
C GLY A 68 -10.58 16.25 15.17
N LEU A 69 -9.78 16.81 14.27
CA LEU A 69 -10.07 18.04 13.54
C LEU A 69 -11.27 17.83 12.61
N ARG A 70 -12.29 18.67 12.74
CA ARG A 70 -13.51 18.63 11.89
C ARG A 70 -13.50 19.64 10.77
N ARG A 71 -12.70 20.70 10.90
CA ARG A 71 -12.57 21.80 9.92
C ARG A 71 -11.30 22.58 10.13
N ILE A 72 -10.74 23.10 9.04
CA ILE A 72 -9.60 24.00 9.03
C ILE A 72 -9.81 25.06 7.95
N SER A 73 -9.25 26.25 8.13
CA SER A 73 -9.36 27.34 7.16
C SER A 73 -7.99 27.93 6.88
N PHE A 74 -7.53 27.79 5.66
CA PHE A 74 -6.29 28.38 5.15
C PHE A 74 -6.53 29.80 4.63
N PRO A 75 -5.65 30.77 4.96
CA PRO A 75 -5.75 32.14 4.47
C PRO A 75 -5.41 32.21 2.97
N ARG A 76 -5.81 33.31 2.33
CA ARG A 76 -5.35 33.62 0.96
C ARG A 76 -3.89 34.04 0.97
N GLY A 77 -3.19 33.80 -0.15
CA GLY A 77 -1.80 34.26 -0.32
C GLY A 77 -0.77 33.47 0.49
N ASN A 78 -1.19 32.32 1.11
CA ASN A 78 -0.23 31.41 1.77
C ASN A 78 0.72 30.78 0.74
N LYS A 79 1.88 30.30 1.23
CA LYS A 79 2.93 29.67 0.43
C LYS A 79 3.06 28.18 0.70
N ILE A 80 1.99 27.56 1.19
CA ILE A 80 1.97 26.14 1.61
C ILE A 80 2.09 25.24 0.39
N GLU A 81 3.02 24.29 0.47
CA GLU A 81 3.34 23.31 -0.56
C GLU A 81 2.87 21.89 -0.19
N SER A 82 2.80 21.59 1.11
CA SER A 82 2.36 20.30 1.61
C SER A 82 1.37 20.46 2.76
N ILE A 83 0.26 19.72 2.68
CA ILE A 83 -0.75 19.63 3.73
C ILE A 83 -0.99 18.17 4.04
N LYS A 84 -0.78 17.77 5.30
CA LYS A 84 -1.15 16.47 5.86
C LYS A 84 -2.13 16.67 6.98
N LEU A 85 -3.35 16.15 6.80
CA LEU A 85 -4.43 16.17 7.79
C LEU A 85 -4.89 14.74 8.11
N PHE A 86 -3.91 13.85 8.28
CA PHE A 86 -4.07 12.43 8.50
C PHE A 86 -4.81 12.14 9.81
N ASP A 87 -5.67 11.12 9.80
CA ASP A 87 -6.41 10.61 10.96
C ASP A 87 -7.13 11.72 11.76
N ASN A 88 -8.09 12.35 11.08
CA ASN A 88 -8.93 13.39 11.65
C ASN A 88 -10.43 13.10 11.39
N ASN A 89 -11.30 14.07 11.67
CA ASN A 89 -12.75 13.93 11.53
C ASN A 89 -13.33 14.81 10.41
N LEU A 90 -12.58 14.99 9.32
CA LEU A 90 -12.99 15.82 8.19
C LEU A 90 -14.06 15.08 7.36
N LYS A 91 -15.24 15.67 7.20
CA LYS A 91 -16.33 15.13 6.35
C LYS A 91 -16.26 15.57 4.90
N ARG A 92 -15.36 16.50 4.59
CA ARG A 92 -15.10 17.03 3.25
C ARG A 92 -13.72 17.64 3.18
N VAL A 93 -13.17 17.71 1.99
CA VAL A 93 -11.95 18.47 1.72
C VAL A 93 -12.18 19.93 2.12
N PRO A 94 -11.35 20.53 2.99
CA PRO A 94 -11.55 21.90 3.45
C PRO A 94 -11.61 22.88 2.28
N PRO A 95 -12.72 23.65 2.10
CA PRO A 95 -12.88 24.52 0.92
C PRO A 95 -11.83 25.60 0.76
N SER A 96 -11.15 25.97 1.86
CA SER A 96 -10.09 26.99 1.85
C SER A 96 -8.77 26.49 1.26
N ILE A 97 -8.60 25.17 1.04
CA ILE A 97 -7.45 24.59 0.32
C ILE A 97 -7.33 25.19 -1.09
N ARG A 98 -8.46 25.61 -1.71
CA ARG A 98 -8.44 26.37 -3.00
C ARG A 98 -7.51 27.58 -3.01
N HIS A 99 -7.16 28.11 -1.84
CA HIS A 99 -6.27 29.26 -1.70
C HIS A 99 -4.78 28.88 -1.63
N CYS A 100 -4.46 27.58 -1.49
CA CYS A 100 -3.10 27.07 -1.43
C CYS A 100 -2.58 26.79 -2.86
N LYS A 101 -2.29 27.84 -3.61
CA LYS A 101 -1.95 27.72 -5.05
C LYS A 101 -0.61 27.03 -5.33
N ASN A 102 0.29 27.00 -4.34
CA ASN A 102 1.57 26.29 -4.43
C ASN A 102 1.50 24.85 -3.95
N LEU A 103 0.32 24.35 -3.57
CA LEU A 103 0.14 23.03 -3.00
C LEU A 103 0.53 21.93 -3.99
N VAL A 104 1.51 21.10 -3.60
CA VAL A 104 2.03 19.96 -4.36
C VAL A 104 1.51 18.63 -3.79
N HIS A 105 1.42 18.55 -2.46
CA HIS A 105 1.02 17.33 -1.76
C HIS A 105 -0.15 17.60 -0.82
N LEU A 106 -1.24 16.86 -1.02
CA LEU A 106 -2.43 16.88 -0.15
C LEU A 106 -2.72 15.48 0.36
N ASP A 107 -2.50 15.27 1.64
CA ASP A 107 -2.79 14.04 2.35
C ASP A 107 -3.97 14.26 3.30
N LEU A 108 -5.04 13.52 3.06
CA LEU A 108 -6.30 13.53 3.80
C LEU A 108 -6.70 12.12 4.23
N GLU A 109 -5.73 11.20 4.30
CA GLU A 109 -5.96 9.80 4.67
C GLU A 109 -6.61 9.70 6.07
N HIS A 110 -7.37 8.62 6.30
CA HIS A 110 -8.11 8.37 7.55
C HIS A 110 -9.00 9.54 7.98
N ASN A 111 -9.97 9.89 7.13
CA ASN A 111 -11.00 10.89 7.41
C ASN A 111 -12.40 10.35 7.04
N GLN A 112 -13.39 11.20 6.82
CA GLN A 112 -14.78 10.84 6.49
C GLN A 112 -15.23 11.53 5.20
N ILE A 113 -14.30 11.75 4.26
CA ILE A 113 -14.53 12.50 3.02
C ILE A 113 -15.30 11.62 2.02
N LYS A 114 -16.30 12.21 1.36
CA LYS A 114 -17.18 11.48 0.44
C LYS A 114 -17.00 11.86 -1.03
N HIS A 115 -16.44 13.02 -1.32
CA HIS A 115 -16.30 13.55 -2.67
C HIS A 115 -15.04 14.38 -2.84
N ILE A 116 -14.52 14.42 -4.06
CA ILE A 116 -13.42 15.29 -4.48
C ILE A 116 -14.02 16.59 -5.05
N PRO A 117 -13.83 17.75 -4.42
CA PRO A 117 -14.46 18.99 -4.87
C PRO A 117 -13.79 19.54 -6.14
N SER A 118 -14.56 20.32 -6.92
CA SER A 118 -14.12 20.84 -8.23
C SER A 118 -12.85 21.69 -8.17
N PHE A 119 -12.62 22.42 -7.07
CA PHE A 119 -11.44 23.26 -6.95
C PHE A 119 -10.11 22.50 -6.91
N ILE A 120 -10.12 21.17 -6.73
CA ILE A 120 -8.91 20.32 -6.85
C ILE A 120 -8.34 20.42 -8.26
N ALA A 121 -9.20 20.46 -9.29
CA ALA A 121 -8.79 20.65 -10.68
C ALA A 121 -8.12 22.01 -10.96
N ASP A 122 -8.34 23.02 -10.09
CA ASP A 122 -7.80 24.38 -10.19
C ASP A 122 -6.47 24.56 -9.42
N LEU A 123 -5.94 23.48 -8.84
CA LEU A 123 -4.65 23.46 -8.13
C LEU A 123 -3.57 22.96 -9.09
N ASP A 124 -3.07 23.83 -9.96
CA ASP A 124 -2.15 23.44 -11.05
C ASP A 124 -0.82 22.84 -10.56
N SER A 125 -0.40 23.17 -9.33
CA SER A 125 0.81 22.62 -8.70
C SER A 125 0.58 21.23 -8.08
N LEU A 126 -0.67 20.80 -7.85
CA LEU A 126 -0.98 19.57 -7.13
C LEU A 126 -0.51 18.34 -7.93
N ARG A 127 0.33 17.52 -7.30
CA ARG A 127 0.88 16.30 -7.89
C ARG A 127 0.39 15.04 -7.17
N SER A 128 0.16 15.11 -5.87
CA SER A 128 -0.26 13.98 -5.05
C SER A 128 -1.51 14.32 -4.24
N LEU A 129 -2.52 13.46 -4.37
CA LEU A 129 -3.75 13.50 -3.58
C LEU A 129 -3.95 12.15 -2.91
N ASP A 130 -3.89 12.13 -1.59
CA ASP A 130 -4.17 10.95 -0.79
C ASP A 130 -5.52 11.09 -0.07
N LEU A 131 -6.42 10.19 -0.37
CA LEU A 131 -7.76 10.05 0.20
C LEU A 131 -8.01 8.60 0.66
N ASN A 132 -6.95 7.83 0.94
CA ASN A 132 -7.09 6.49 1.49
C ASN A 132 -7.92 6.52 2.78
N HIS A 133 -8.60 5.41 3.06
CA HIS A 133 -9.38 5.25 4.30
C HIS A 133 -10.35 6.40 4.58
N ASN A 134 -11.21 6.68 3.59
CA ASN A 134 -12.28 7.66 3.66
C ASN A 134 -13.64 7.00 3.39
N GLN A 135 -14.62 7.74 2.91
CA GLN A 135 -15.96 7.29 2.56
C GLN A 135 -16.33 7.73 1.14
N LEU A 136 -15.34 7.72 0.21
CA LEU A 136 -15.55 8.17 -1.16
C LEU A 136 -16.60 7.30 -1.87
N LYS A 137 -17.54 7.96 -2.51
CA LYS A 137 -18.46 7.38 -3.49
C LYS A 137 -18.01 7.84 -4.87
N LEU A 138 -16.86 7.36 -5.31
CA LEU A 138 -16.19 7.85 -6.52
C LEU A 138 -17.16 7.98 -7.69
N SER A 139 -17.46 9.20 -8.09
CA SER A 139 -18.36 9.54 -9.20
C SER A 139 -17.58 10.05 -10.41
N GLU A 140 -18.22 10.14 -11.57
CA GLU A 140 -17.61 10.76 -12.77
C GLU A 140 -17.10 12.18 -12.52
N SER A 141 -17.80 12.97 -11.68
CA SER A 141 -17.34 14.30 -11.30
C SER A 141 -16.09 14.26 -10.41
N ASP A 142 -15.99 13.29 -9.50
CA ASP A 142 -14.80 13.13 -8.66
C ASP A 142 -13.57 12.79 -9.52
N VAL A 143 -13.73 11.88 -10.50
CA VAL A 143 -12.67 11.54 -11.47
C VAL A 143 -12.25 12.77 -12.28
N LYS A 144 -13.20 13.55 -12.79
CA LYS A 144 -12.91 14.79 -13.51
C LYS A 144 -12.15 15.80 -12.66
N HIS A 145 -12.50 15.92 -11.39
CA HIS A 145 -11.82 16.84 -10.47
C HIS A 145 -10.39 16.41 -10.12
N ALA A 146 -10.09 15.10 -10.12
CA ALA A 146 -8.77 14.56 -9.86
C ALA A 146 -7.93 14.33 -11.14
N SER A 147 -8.46 14.62 -12.33
CA SER A 147 -7.89 14.17 -13.60
C SER A 147 -6.44 14.58 -13.86
N LYS A 148 -5.96 15.70 -13.31
CA LYS A 148 -4.58 16.20 -13.48
C LYS A 148 -3.59 15.67 -12.45
N VAL A 149 -4.04 15.02 -11.39
CA VAL A 149 -3.20 14.52 -10.29
C VAL A 149 -2.31 13.39 -10.80
N LYS A 150 -1.01 13.40 -10.42
CA LYS A 150 -0.04 12.39 -10.88
C LYS A 150 0.04 11.16 -9.98
N LYS A 151 -0.25 11.33 -8.69
CA LYS A 151 -0.38 10.24 -7.72
C LYS A 151 -1.72 10.36 -7.03
N LEU A 152 -2.63 9.43 -7.30
CA LEU A 152 -3.95 9.35 -6.69
C LEU A 152 -4.06 8.09 -5.82
N SER A 153 -4.33 8.27 -4.54
CA SER A 153 -4.57 7.18 -3.59
C SER A 153 -6.00 7.29 -3.07
N ILE A 154 -6.82 6.29 -3.34
CA ILE A 154 -8.23 6.19 -2.93
C ILE A 154 -8.56 4.80 -2.38
N GLY A 155 -7.57 4.11 -1.83
CA GLY A 155 -7.74 2.83 -1.16
C GLY A 155 -8.57 2.93 0.13
N GLY A 156 -9.20 1.85 0.54
CA GLY A 156 -9.99 1.79 1.78
C GLY A 156 -11.23 2.68 1.77
N ASN A 157 -11.93 2.78 0.64
CA ASN A 157 -13.10 3.65 0.48
C ASN A 157 -14.44 2.91 0.23
N ASN A 158 -14.43 1.59 0.26
CA ASN A 158 -15.59 0.74 -0.05
C ASN A 158 -16.15 1.00 -1.47
N ILE A 159 -15.26 1.20 -2.46
CA ILE A 159 -15.64 1.41 -3.86
C ILE A 159 -15.92 0.03 -4.48
N GLU A 160 -17.15 -0.18 -4.97
CA GLU A 160 -17.57 -1.41 -5.64
C GLU A 160 -17.34 -1.36 -7.16
N LYS A 161 -17.44 -0.17 -7.75
CA LYS A 161 -17.27 0.04 -9.20
C LYS A 161 -16.57 1.36 -9.49
N LEU A 162 -15.71 1.37 -10.49
CA LEU A 162 -15.12 2.60 -11.02
C LEU A 162 -16.07 3.27 -12.04
N PRO A 163 -16.10 4.61 -12.10
CA PRO A 163 -16.86 5.33 -13.10
C PRO A 163 -16.35 5.09 -14.53
N GLU A 164 -17.26 5.12 -15.50
CA GLU A 164 -16.94 4.89 -16.93
C GLU A 164 -15.93 5.88 -17.53
N ASN A 165 -15.75 7.03 -16.93
CA ASN A 165 -14.76 8.02 -17.36
C ASN A 165 -13.41 7.94 -16.63
N ILE A 166 -13.09 6.83 -15.96
CA ILE A 166 -11.83 6.68 -15.21
C ILE A 166 -10.58 6.91 -16.08
N GLY A 167 -10.65 6.57 -17.35
CA GLY A 167 -9.57 6.73 -18.32
C GLY A 167 -9.10 8.17 -18.56
N ILE A 168 -9.82 9.20 -18.11
CA ILE A 168 -9.36 10.60 -18.22
C ILE A 168 -8.29 10.98 -17.17
N LEU A 169 -8.03 10.13 -16.19
CA LEU A 169 -6.97 10.37 -15.20
C LEU A 169 -5.59 10.40 -15.86
N GLN A 170 -4.79 11.37 -15.48
CA GLN A 170 -3.41 11.52 -15.95
C GLN A 170 -2.39 11.08 -14.90
N CYS A 171 -2.75 10.13 -14.05
CA CYS A 171 -1.89 9.65 -12.99
C CYS A 171 -0.91 8.60 -13.48
N ALA A 172 0.33 8.66 -12.98
CA ALA A 172 1.31 7.59 -13.11
C ALA A 172 1.19 6.55 -11.97
N ASN A 173 0.60 6.95 -10.82
CA ASN A 173 0.41 6.09 -9.68
C ASN A 173 -1.07 6.12 -9.26
N LEU A 174 -1.71 4.95 -9.27
CA LEU A 174 -3.09 4.79 -8.86
C LEU A 174 -3.18 3.67 -7.80
N ASN A 175 -3.59 4.07 -6.59
CA ASN A 175 -3.85 3.12 -5.52
C ASN A 175 -5.36 2.97 -5.30
N LEU A 176 -5.86 1.77 -5.57
CA LEU A 176 -7.25 1.33 -5.42
C LEU A 176 -7.37 0.17 -4.41
N GLY A 177 -6.35 -0.12 -3.64
CA GLY A 177 -6.34 -1.21 -2.65
C GLY A 177 -7.42 -1.07 -1.57
N LYS A 178 -7.79 -2.14 -0.91
CA LYS A 178 -8.82 -2.17 0.15
C LYS A 178 -10.15 -1.55 -0.29
N ASN A 179 -10.64 -1.96 -1.44
CA ASN A 179 -11.98 -1.63 -1.93
C ASN A 179 -12.77 -2.93 -2.19
N HIS A 180 -13.87 -2.87 -2.93
CA HIS A 180 -14.69 -4.03 -3.31
C HIS A 180 -14.76 -4.18 -4.83
N LEU A 181 -13.65 -3.89 -5.50
CA LEU A 181 -13.57 -3.97 -6.95
C LEU A 181 -13.43 -5.43 -7.40
N ASN A 182 -14.22 -5.83 -8.37
CA ASN A 182 -14.14 -7.14 -9.02
C ASN A 182 -14.02 -7.06 -10.54
N ASP A 183 -14.14 -5.84 -11.10
CA ASP A 183 -14.07 -5.58 -12.54
C ASP A 183 -13.60 -4.14 -12.81
N LEU A 184 -13.20 -3.84 -14.05
CA LEU A 184 -12.79 -2.53 -14.51
C LEU A 184 -13.64 -2.07 -15.70
N PRO A 185 -13.96 -0.76 -15.83
CA PRO A 185 -14.64 -0.25 -17.01
C PRO A 185 -13.70 -0.21 -18.21
N ALA A 186 -14.24 -0.35 -19.43
CA ALA A 186 -13.46 -0.37 -20.67
C ALA A 186 -12.52 0.84 -20.83
N SER A 187 -12.90 2.01 -20.32
CA SER A 187 -12.05 3.22 -20.37
C SER A 187 -10.77 3.11 -19.53
N PHE A 188 -10.64 2.08 -18.67
CA PHE A 188 -9.40 1.85 -17.91
C PHE A 188 -8.21 1.62 -18.84
N THR A 189 -8.45 1.07 -20.04
CA THR A 189 -7.43 0.89 -21.09
C THR A 189 -6.76 2.18 -21.54
N ASP A 190 -7.37 3.35 -21.29
CA ASP A 190 -6.81 4.66 -21.66
C ASP A 190 -5.71 5.16 -20.72
N LEU A 191 -5.52 4.53 -19.57
CA LEU A 191 -4.53 4.92 -18.56
C LEU A 191 -3.08 4.52 -18.94
N LYS A 192 -2.68 4.71 -20.20
CA LYS A 192 -1.42 4.24 -20.77
C LYS A 192 -0.14 4.74 -20.07
N GLN A 193 -0.23 5.76 -19.23
CA GLN A 193 0.90 6.33 -18.49
C GLN A 193 1.07 5.76 -17.08
N LEU A 194 0.21 4.80 -16.67
CA LEU A 194 0.31 4.17 -15.36
C LEU A 194 1.61 3.37 -15.25
N LYS A 195 2.33 3.63 -14.15
CA LYS A 195 3.53 2.92 -13.73
C LYS A 195 3.30 2.08 -12.48
N HIS A 196 2.48 2.56 -11.56
CA HIS A 196 2.16 1.86 -10.33
C HIS A 196 0.65 1.69 -10.23
N LEU A 197 0.19 0.44 -10.25
CA LEU A 197 -1.21 0.06 -10.15
C LEU A 197 -1.39 -0.92 -8.99
N ILE A 198 -2.21 -0.50 -8.02
CA ILE A 198 -2.35 -1.21 -6.74
C ILE A 198 -3.82 -1.56 -6.52
N PHE A 199 -4.11 -2.87 -6.46
CA PHE A 199 -5.42 -3.46 -6.21
C PHE A 199 -5.44 -4.40 -4.99
N TYR A 200 -4.50 -4.30 -4.06
CA TYR A 200 -4.47 -5.22 -2.91
C TYR A 200 -5.77 -5.18 -2.10
N GLU A 201 -6.17 -6.32 -1.53
CA GLU A 201 -7.42 -6.48 -0.76
C GLU A 201 -8.66 -5.94 -1.52
N ASN A 202 -8.94 -6.57 -2.68
CA ASN A 202 -10.16 -6.37 -3.47
C ASN A 202 -10.83 -7.74 -3.74
N GLU A 203 -11.78 -7.80 -4.68
CA GLU A 203 -12.60 -8.98 -4.95
C GLU A 203 -12.40 -9.52 -6.39
N PHE A 204 -11.22 -9.30 -7.00
CA PHE A 204 -10.94 -9.79 -8.35
C PHE A 204 -10.77 -11.31 -8.37
N GLU A 205 -11.58 -12.01 -9.17
CA GLU A 205 -11.46 -13.45 -9.46
C GLU A 205 -10.50 -13.73 -10.64
N LYS A 206 -10.25 -12.73 -11.47
CA LYS A 206 -9.31 -12.75 -12.59
C LYS A 206 -8.57 -11.42 -12.69
N VAL A 207 -7.38 -11.44 -13.28
CA VAL A 207 -6.70 -10.19 -13.68
C VAL A 207 -7.47 -9.58 -14.84
N PRO A 208 -7.94 -8.32 -14.73
CA PRO A 208 -8.74 -7.68 -15.78
C PRO A 208 -7.97 -7.48 -17.09
N GLU A 209 -8.60 -7.78 -18.23
CA GLU A 209 -8.00 -7.59 -19.56
C GLU A 209 -7.77 -6.10 -19.89
N GLU A 210 -8.50 -5.20 -19.24
CA GLU A 210 -8.38 -3.75 -19.41
C GLU A 210 -6.99 -3.21 -19.05
N ILE A 211 -6.17 -3.99 -18.34
CA ILE A 211 -4.77 -3.58 -18.05
C ILE A 211 -3.76 -4.09 -19.09
N GLU A 212 -4.14 -4.97 -20.03
CA GLU A 212 -3.22 -5.61 -20.98
C GLU A 212 -2.33 -4.62 -21.73
N ASP A 213 -2.88 -3.47 -22.06
CA ASP A 213 -2.19 -2.43 -22.85
C ASP A 213 -1.44 -1.37 -22.03
N LEU A 214 -1.37 -1.52 -20.70
CA LEU A 214 -0.66 -0.57 -19.83
C LEU A 214 0.84 -0.87 -19.78
N LYS A 215 1.54 -0.68 -20.91
CA LYS A 215 2.93 -1.11 -21.14
C LYS A 215 3.98 -0.40 -20.27
N GLU A 216 3.63 0.73 -19.65
CA GLU A 216 4.52 1.47 -18.75
C GLU A 216 4.52 0.95 -17.31
N LEU A 217 3.77 -0.14 -17.03
CA LEU A 217 3.68 -0.69 -15.66
C LEU A 217 5.03 -1.18 -15.16
N GLU A 218 5.43 -0.61 -14.03
CA GLU A 218 6.62 -0.98 -13.24
C GLU A 218 6.24 -1.76 -11.98
N HIS A 219 5.03 -1.54 -11.44
CA HIS A 219 4.51 -2.15 -10.23
C HIS A 219 3.06 -2.56 -10.41
N LEU A 220 2.77 -3.84 -10.21
CA LEU A 220 1.43 -4.40 -10.24
C LEU A 220 1.17 -5.22 -8.97
N ASP A 221 0.12 -4.83 -8.23
CA ASP A 221 -0.20 -5.44 -6.95
C ASP A 221 -1.66 -5.90 -6.89
N PHE A 222 -1.86 -7.21 -6.86
CA PHE A 222 -3.11 -7.90 -6.61
C PHE A 222 -3.05 -8.76 -5.32
N TYR A 223 -2.23 -8.36 -4.35
CA TYR A 223 -2.15 -9.03 -3.06
C TYR A 223 -3.56 -9.19 -2.45
N LYS A 224 -3.89 -10.41 -1.99
CA LYS A 224 -5.15 -10.71 -1.30
C LYS A 224 -6.39 -10.35 -2.13
N ASN A 225 -6.56 -11.11 -3.20
CA ASN A 225 -7.75 -11.17 -4.06
C ASN A 225 -8.20 -12.64 -4.20
N HIS A 226 -8.95 -12.97 -5.23
CA HIS A 226 -9.46 -14.33 -5.51
C HIS A 226 -8.99 -14.83 -6.88
N ILE A 227 -7.85 -14.35 -7.38
CA ILE A 227 -7.34 -14.64 -8.72
C ILE A 227 -6.94 -16.11 -8.80
N THR A 228 -7.49 -16.81 -9.80
CA THR A 228 -7.22 -18.24 -10.03
C THR A 228 -6.15 -18.51 -11.08
N LYS A 229 -5.89 -17.54 -11.98
CA LYS A 229 -4.95 -17.70 -13.09
C LYS A 229 -4.22 -16.38 -13.41
N ILE A 230 -2.93 -16.48 -13.70
CA ILE A 230 -2.14 -15.38 -14.28
C ILE A 230 -2.32 -15.43 -15.80
N PRO A 231 -2.86 -14.38 -16.44
CA PRO A 231 -3.01 -14.37 -17.90
C PRO A 231 -1.68 -14.15 -18.60
N ASP A 232 -1.58 -14.68 -19.83
CA ASP A 232 -0.34 -14.65 -20.62
C ASP A 232 0.15 -13.21 -20.92
N PHE A 233 -0.75 -12.26 -21.04
CA PHE A 233 -0.39 -10.87 -21.35
C PHE A 233 0.46 -10.19 -20.26
N ILE A 234 0.50 -10.71 -19.02
CA ILE A 234 1.38 -10.19 -17.96
C ILE A 234 2.85 -10.27 -18.43
N GLY A 235 3.22 -11.31 -19.19
CA GLY A 235 4.56 -11.42 -19.77
C GLY A 235 4.92 -10.28 -20.75
N ASN A 236 3.96 -9.49 -21.21
CA ASN A 236 4.18 -8.36 -22.11
C ASN A 236 4.52 -7.04 -21.39
N PHE A 237 4.62 -7.04 -20.06
CA PHE A 237 4.98 -5.83 -19.29
C PHE A 237 6.50 -5.72 -19.13
N GLU A 238 7.19 -5.33 -20.19
CA GLU A 238 8.65 -5.29 -20.26
C GLU A 238 9.32 -4.42 -19.19
N ASN A 239 8.58 -3.45 -18.63
CA ASN A 239 9.07 -2.55 -17.58
C ASN A 239 8.76 -3.04 -16.15
N LEU A 240 8.07 -4.19 -15.99
CA LEU A 240 7.60 -4.65 -14.70
C LEU A 240 8.75 -5.07 -13.79
N LYS A 241 8.83 -4.43 -12.62
CA LYS A 241 9.85 -4.66 -11.59
C LYS A 241 9.28 -5.37 -10.37
N TYR A 242 8.01 -5.10 -10.06
CA TYR A 242 7.36 -5.58 -8.84
C TYR A 242 6.01 -6.22 -9.19
N LEU A 243 5.88 -7.52 -8.94
CA LEU A 243 4.64 -8.29 -9.16
C LEU A 243 4.23 -8.97 -7.85
N TYR A 244 3.11 -8.50 -7.28
CA TYR A 244 2.55 -9.02 -6.04
C TYR A 244 1.23 -9.73 -6.30
N LEU A 245 1.22 -11.06 -6.13
CA LEU A 245 0.09 -11.95 -6.37
C LEU A 245 -0.19 -12.87 -5.16
N SER A 246 0.40 -12.55 -4.01
CA SER A 246 0.23 -13.37 -2.81
C SER A 246 -1.19 -13.30 -2.25
N TYR A 247 -1.60 -14.36 -1.54
CA TYR A 247 -2.95 -14.52 -1.00
C TYR A 247 -4.02 -14.48 -2.11
N ASN A 248 -3.88 -15.39 -3.08
CA ASN A 248 -4.83 -15.63 -4.15
C ASN A 248 -5.12 -17.15 -4.27
N GLU A 249 -5.68 -17.58 -5.37
CA GLU A 249 -6.04 -18.99 -5.64
C GLU A 249 -5.30 -19.54 -6.87
N ILE A 250 -4.13 -18.99 -7.19
CA ILE A 250 -3.36 -19.31 -8.39
C ILE A 250 -2.76 -20.71 -8.30
N GLU A 251 -2.91 -21.50 -9.37
CA GLU A 251 -2.41 -22.88 -9.43
C GLU A 251 -1.14 -23.02 -10.28
N THR A 252 -0.95 -22.15 -11.27
CA THR A 252 0.16 -22.25 -12.22
C THR A 252 0.79 -20.90 -12.55
N ILE A 253 2.08 -20.93 -12.85
CA ILE A 253 2.85 -19.78 -13.36
C ILE A 253 3.03 -19.97 -14.86
N PRO A 254 2.47 -19.10 -15.74
CA PRO A 254 2.55 -19.27 -17.17
C PRO A 254 3.95 -19.01 -17.72
N ASP A 255 4.32 -19.74 -18.80
CA ASP A 255 5.65 -19.62 -19.44
C ASP A 255 5.95 -18.23 -20.01
N THR A 256 4.91 -17.45 -20.30
CA THR A 256 5.04 -16.08 -20.80
C THR A 256 5.76 -15.15 -19.82
N LEU A 257 5.72 -15.42 -18.49
CA LEU A 257 6.42 -14.61 -17.50
C LEU A 257 7.95 -14.69 -17.62
N ARG A 258 8.51 -15.66 -18.35
CA ARG A 258 9.95 -15.74 -18.66
C ARG A 258 10.49 -14.50 -19.37
N SER A 259 9.61 -13.71 -20.02
CA SER A 259 10.00 -12.46 -20.71
C SER A 259 10.19 -11.26 -19.79
N LEU A 260 9.81 -11.35 -18.52
CA LEU A 260 9.91 -10.27 -17.54
C LEU A 260 11.36 -10.09 -17.04
N ARG A 261 12.28 -9.75 -17.93
CA ARG A 261 13.73 -9.64 -17.62
C ARG A 261 14.08 -8.53 -16.64
N THR A 262 13.16 -7.56 -16.41
CA THR A 262 13.32 -6.46 -15.47
C THR A 262 12.74 -6.77 -14.10
N LEU A 263 12.09 -7.94 -13.92
CA LEU A 263 11.41 -8.30 -12.68
C LEU A 263 12.42 -8.48 -11.53
N LYS A 264 12.22 -7.71 -10.46
CA LYS A 264 13.05 -7.72 -9.26
C LYS A 264 12.41 -8.46 -8.10
N TYR A 265 11.13 -8.22 -7.85
CA TYR A 265 10.39 -8.85 -6.77
C TYR A 265 9.18 -9.58 -7.32
N PHE A 266 9.13 -10.87 -7.05
CA PHE A 266 7.99 -11.72 -7.39
C PHE A 266 7.46 -12.39 -6.12
N TYR A 267 6.32 -11.93 -5.64
CA TYR A 267 5.66 -12.52 -4.47
C TYR A 267 4.35 -13.19 -4.86
N ILE A 268 4.30 -14.53 -4.68
CA ILE A 268 3.16 -15.39 -5.01
C ILE A 268 2.87 -16.40 -3.89
N HIS A 269 3.28 -16.06 -2.66
CA HIS A 269 3.04 -16.92 -1.49
C HIS A 269 1.54 -16.99 -1.14
N HIS A 270 1.12 -18.01 -0.38
CA HIS A 270 -0.29 -18.28 -0.05
C HIS A 270 -1.17 -18.39 -1.32
N ASN A 271 -0.81 -19.34 -2.17
CA ASN A 271 -1.55 -19.72 -3.36
C ASN A 271 -1.69 -21.27 -3.43
N LYS A 272 -1.96 -21.82 -4.60
CA LYS A 272 -2.13 -23.28 -4.82
C LYS A 272 -1.09 -23.81 -5.81
N ILE A 273 0.08 -23.16 -5.94
CA ILE A 273 1.13 -23.48 -6.92
C ILE A 273 1.70 -24.87 -6.64
N LEU A 274 1.75 -25.70 -7.67
CA LEU A 274 2.32 -27.06 -7.57
C LEU A 274 3.78 -27.12 -7.98
N ASN A 275 4.21 -26.28 -8.93
CA ASN A 275 5.55 -26.29 -9.50
C ASN A 275 6.04 -24.87 -9.81
N ILE A 276 7.31 -24.61 -9.57
CA ILE A 276 8.02 -23.44 -10.11
C ILE A 276 8.63 -23.86 -11.45
N PRO A 277 8.32 -23.16 -12.55
CA PRO A 277 8.89 -23.49 -13.86
C PRO A 277 10.42 -23.36 -13.90
N GLU A 278 11.08 -24.24 -14.65
CA GLU A 278 12.55 -24.21 -14.80
C GLU A 278 13.10 -22.89 -15.35
N TRP A 279 12.34 -22.21 -16.20
CA TRP A 279 12.74 -20.92 -16.75
C TRP A 279 12.85 -19.80 -15.72
N ILE A 280 12.41 -19.98 -14.44
CA ILE A 280 12.53 -18.95 -13.40
C ILE A 280 13.98 -18.50 -13.22
N VAL A 281 14.94 -19.38 -13.47
CA VAL A 281 16.37 -19.11 -13.35
C VAL A 281 16.88 -18.17 -14.47
N GLU A 282 16.08 -17.93 -15.51
CA GLU A 282 16.39 -17.01 -16.58
C GLU A 282 16.07 -15.54 -16.22
N LEU A 283 15.45 -15.29 -15.08
CA LEU A 283 15.12 -13.94 -14.60
C LEU A 283 16.33 -13.30 -13.90
N ASP A 284 17.30 -12.85 -14.68
CA ASP A 284 18.60 -12.34 -14.21
C ASP A 284 18.52 -11.15 -13.24
N SER A 285 17.41 -10.39 -13.29
CA SER A 285 17.18 -9.24 -12.40
C SER A 285 16.44 -9.61 -11.12
N LEU A 286 15.99 -10.87 -10.94
CA LEU A 286 15.16 -11.27 -9.82
C LEU A 286 15.97 -11.27 -8.53
N GLU A 287 15.68 -10.33 -7.65
CA GLU A 287 16.33 -10.12 -6.36
C GLU A 287 15.60 -10.89 -5.25
N ARG A 288 14.27 -10.94 -5.29
CA ARG A 288 13.46 -11.55 -4.22
C ARG A 288 12.34 -12.41 -4.80
N LEU A 289 12.27 -13.65 -4.33
CA LEU A 289 11.24 -14.61 -4.70
C LEU A 289 10.51 -15.11 -3.45
N GLY A 290 9.20 -14.84 -3.36
CA GLY A 290 8.34 -15.33 -2.29
C GLY A 290 7.31 -16.33 -2.82
N VAL A 291 7.54 -17.63 -2.57
CA VAL A 291 6.68 -18.75 -2.99
C VAL A 291 6.18 -19.59 -1.80
N GLY A 292 6.32 -19.06 -0.58
CA GLY A 292 5.89 -19.76 0.63
C GLY A 292 4.39 -20.07 0.66
N TYR A 293 3.99 -21.04 1.48
CA TYR A 293 2.59 -21.45 1.65
C TYR A 293 1.89 -21.76 0.32
N ASN A 294 2.52 -22.64 -0.46
CA ASN A 294 1.99 -23.23 -1.68
C ASN A 294 1.98 -24.78 -1.55
N LYS A 295 2.06 -25.51 -2.64
CA LYS A 295 2.05 -26.99 -2.68
C LYS A 295 3.28 -27.53 -3.42
N LEU A 296 4.42 -26.84 -3.32
CA LEU A 296 5.64 -27.19 -4.02
C LEU A 296 6.27 -28.44 -3.43
N ILE A 297 6.56 -29.44 -4.26
CA ILE A 297 7.29 -30.67 -3.87
C ILE A 297 8.78 -30.51 -4.14
N SER A 298 9.13 -29.76 -5.17
CA SER A 298 10.51 -29.45 -5.56
C SER A 298 10.62 -28.05 -6.11
N MET A 299 11.85 -27.56 -6.28
CA MET A 299 12.17 -26.27 -6.90
C MET A 299 13.35 -26.40 -7.85
N PRO A 300 13.42 -25.57 -8.91
CA PRO A 300 14.63 -25.44 -9.73
C PRO A 300 15.85 -25.02 -8.91
N ASP A 301 17.04 -25.40 -9.37
CA ASP A 301 18.29 -24.92 -8.77
C ASP A 301 18.53 -23.46 -9.12
N MET A 302 18.34 -22.57 -8.15
CA MET A 302 18.47 -21.12 -8.27
C MET A 302 19.83 -20.58 -7.80
N SER A 303 20.81 -21.47 -7.52
CA SER A 303 22.12 -21.07 -6.98
C SER A 303 22.90 -20.14 -7.92
N GLU A 304 22.72 -20.29 -9.24
CA GLU A 304 23.40 -19.51 -10.26
C GLU A 304 22.68 -18.21 -10.64
N MET A 305 21.52 -17.89 -10.06
CA MET A 305 20.80 -16.65 -10.37
C MET A 305 21.59 -15.44 -9.85
N PRO A 306 22.03 -14.51 -10.74
CA PRO A 306 23.02 -13.49 -10.37
C PRO A 306 22.52 -12.48 -9.34
N ALA A 307 21.24 -12.09 -9.41
CA ALA A 307 20.67 -11.06 -8.55
C ALA A 307 19.93 -11.60 -7.32
N LEU A 308 19.66 -12.91 -7.22
CA LEU A 308 18.85 -13.47 -6.15
C LEU A 308 19.52 -13.35 -4.78
N ILE A 309 18.89 -12.57 -3.90
CA ILE A 309 19.36 -12.31 -2.52
C ILE A 309 18.38 -12.81 -1.46
N GLU A 310 17.11 -13.04 -1.82
CA GLU A 310 16.10 -13.53 -0.88
C GLU A 310 15.20 -14.59 -1.53
N LEU A 311 15.08 -15.74 -0.87
CA LEU A 311 14.10 -16.77 -1.21
C LEU A 311 13.28 -17.12 0.03
N ASN A 312 11.96 -17.00 -0.07
CA ASN A 312 11.03 -17.53 0.90
C ASN A 312 10.20 -18.66 0.24
N CYS A 313 10.43 -19.90 0.68
CA CYS A 313 9.68 -21.09 0.29
C CYS A 313 9.10 -21.86 1.49
N GLU A 314 8.91 -21.17 2.64
CA GLU A 314 8.29 -21.77 3.82
C GLU A 314 6.90 -22.35 3.55
N GLY A 315 6.46 -23.32 4.36
CA GLY A 315 5.09 -23.83 4.30
C GLY A 315 4.75 -24.52 2.97
N ASN A 316 5.66 -25.29 2.40
CA ASN A 316 5.46 -26.09 1.20
C ASN A 316 5.60 -27.61 1.50
N LEU A 317 5.77 -28.43 0.49
CA LEU A 317 5.93 -29.88 0.57
C LEU A 317 7.31 -30.31 0.04
N LEU A 318 8.32 -29.44 0.17
CA LEU A 318 9.65 -29.71 -0.37
C LEU A 318 10.29 -30.90 0.34
N GLU A 319 10.73 -31.88 -0.44
CA GLU A 319 11.38 -33.10 0.04
C GLU A 319 12.90 -32.93 0.21
N GLU A 320 13.49 -31.93 -0.46
CA GLU A 320 14.92 -31.64 -0.41
C GLU A 320 15.20 -30.22 0.08
N PHE A 321 16.18 -30.10 0.98
CA PHE A 321 16.66 -28.80 1.43
C PHE A 321 17.57 -28.16 0.36
N PRO A 322 17.41 -26.85 0.05
CA PRO A 322 18.14 -26.20 -1.03
C PRO A 322 19.60 -25.82 -0.62
N TRP A 323 20.44 -26.81 -0.38
CA TRP A 323 21.82 -26.65 0.13
C TRP A 323 22.68 -25.66 -0.65
N LYS A 324 22.59 -25.65 -1.97
CA LYS A 324 23.39 -24.76 -2.82
C LYS A 324 23.14 -23.28 -2.56
N LEU A 325 21.93 -22.92 -2.11
CA LEU A 325 21.60 -21.54 -1.79
C LEU A 325 22.22 -21.06 -0.47
N VAL A 326 22.57 -21.98 0.43
CA VAL A 326 23.26 -21.64 1.69
C VAL A 326 24.65 -21.06 1.42
N GLU A 327 25.31 -21.53 0.39
CA GLU A 327 26.67 -21.12 -0.01
C GLU A 327 26.68 -20.11 -1.16
N LYS A 328 25.49 -19.73 -1.66
CA LYS A 328 25.39 -18.78 -2.78
C LYS A 328 25.93 -17.40 -2.38
N PRO A 329 26.93 -16.86 -3.12
CA PRO A 329 27.44 -15.52 -2.88
C PRO A 329 26.34 -14.46 -3.00
N GLY A 330 26.28 -13.53 -2.04
CA GLY A 330 25.31 -12.45 -2.03
C GLY A 330 23.92 -12.83 -1.49
N MET A 331 23.66 -14.11 -1.17
CA MET A 331 22.41 -14.51 -0.54
C MET A 331 22.30 -13.85 0.85
N GLN A 332 21.16 -13.21 1.13
CA GLN A 332 20.92 -12.49 2.38
C GLN A 332 19.93 -13.24 3.27
N MET A 333 18.89 -13.83 2.67
CA MET A 333 17.82 -14.50 3.41
C MET A 333 17.30 -15.73 2.69
N LEU A 334 17.22 -16.86 3.42
CA LEU A 334 16.63 -18.10 2.97
C LEU A 334 15.64 -18.59 4.04
N ILE A 335 14.33 -18.59 3.70
CA ILE A 335 13.26 -19.04 4.60
C ILE A 335 12.69 -20.33 4.03
N VAL A 336 12.88 -21.45 4.75
CA VAL A 336 12.56 -22.80 4.27
C VAL A 336 11.80 -23.67 5.29
N ARG A 337 11.48 -23.12 6.47
CA ARG A 337 10.77 -23.85 7.53
C ARG A 337 9.42 -24.41 7.04
N ASP A 338 8.83 -25.31 7.82
CA ASP A 338 7.52 -25.90 7.54
C ASP A 338 7.45 -26.56 6.15
N ASN A 339 8.46 -27.40 5.84
CA ASN A 339 8.55 -28.25 4.66
C ASN A 339 8.65 -29.74 5.06
N MET A 340 8.80 -30.67 4.10
CA MET A 340 8.80 -32.11 4.33
C MET A 340 10.20 -32.73 4.50
N PHE A 341 11.28 -31.99 4.20
CA PHE A 341 12.64 -32.47 4.39
C PHE A 341 12.98 -32.62 5.87
N GLU A 342 13.74 -33.64 6.22
CA GLU A 342 14.27 -33.88 7.55
C GLU A 342 15.77 -33.52 7.56
N LEU A 343 16.17 -32.67 8.52
CA LEU A 343 17.57 -32.28 8.73
C LEU A 343 18.17 -33.15 9.85
N LYS A 344 19.37 -33.67 9.62
CA LYS A 344 20.17 -34.37 10.63
C LYS A 344 20.74 -33.40 11.65
N GLU A 345 21.09 -33.88 12.84
CA GLU A 345 21.67 -33.04 13.89
C GLU A 345 22.94 -32.27 13.41
N GLU A 346 23.82 -32.92 12.62
CA GLU A 346 25.00 -32.30 12.04
C GLU A 346 24.68 -31.15 11.08
N GLU A 347 23.58 -31.29 10.29
CA GLU A 347 23.11 -30.30 9.36
C GLU A 347 22.48 -29.10 10.08
N ILE A 348 21.73 -29.35 11.16
CA ILE A 348 21.15 -28.32 12.03
C ILE A 348 22.29 -27.53 12.72
N GLU A 349 23.32 -28.24 13.26
CA GLU A 349 24.49 -27.59 13.84
C GLU A 349 25.22 -26.72 12.81
N PHE A 350 25.40 -27.23 11.58
CA PHE A 350 26.00 -26.48 10.48
C PHE A 350 25.19 -25.23 10.15
N LEU A 351 23.87 -25.34 9.99
CA LEU A 351 22.98 -24.21 9.64
C LEU A 351 22.91 -23.16 10.76
N SER A 352 23.12 -23.55 12.01
CA SER A 352 23.07 -22.67 13.18
C SER A 352 24.34 -21.84 13.39
N GLN A 353 25.42 -22.12 12.66
CA GLN A 353 26.67 -21.35 12.76
C GLN A 353 26.49 -19.93 12.19
N PRO A 354 27.21 -18.95 12.75
CA PRO A 354 27.18 -17.58 12.20
C PRO A 354 27.62 -17.54 10.73
N ARG A 355 26.86 -16.87 9.89
CA ARG A 355 27.11 -16.73 8.45
C ARG A 355 26.50 -15.43 7.90
N GLU A 356 26.85 -15.07 6.66
CA GLU A 356 26.32 -13.88 6.01
C GLU A 356 24.83 -14.02 5.67
N VAL A 357 24.38 -15.23 5.30
CA VAL A 357 22.99 -15.49 4.98
C VAL A 357 22.17 -15.81 6.25
N VAL A 358 21.01 -15.16 6.40
CA VAL A 358 20.03 -15.50 7.44
C VAL A 358 19.21 -16.69 6.95
N ILE A 359 19.28 -17.82 7.66
CA ILE A 359 18.51 -19.03 7.33
C ILE A 359 17.47 -19.26 8.41
N ILE A 360 16.21 -19.40 7.98
CA ILE A 360 15.05 -19.74 8.83
C ILE A 360 14.55 -21.11 8.37
N PHE A 361 14.81 -22.16 9.18
CA PHE A 361 14.53 -23.56 8.86
C PHE A 361 13.76 -24.27 9.99
#